data_c084aaac3356fe3d6e652cc17c4f4516
#
_entry.id   c084aaac3356fe3d6e652cc17c4f4516
#
_cell.length_a   1.000
_cell.length_b   1.000
_cell.length_c   1.000
_cell.angle_alpha   90.00
_cell.angle_beta   90.00
_cell.angle_gamma   90.00
#
_symmetry.space_group_name_H-M   'P 1'
#
loop_
_entity.id
_entity.type
_entity.pdbx_description
1 polymer ?
#
loop_
_entity_poly.entity_id
_entity_poly.type
_entity_poly.pdbx_seq_one_letter_code
_entity_poly.pdbx_strand_id
1 'polypeptide(L)'
;MGKNIKILVCAHKDSRLPQHEYFCPIQVGASLTSARFFPVLDNTGDNISDRNPHFCELTAHYWAWKNLKCDIIGLNHYRRFFDFHRPFPAFSPDRSFINIDSFLKETYRFPDLETLLNDYDIILSPKRHYPYNVATQYAISHLVNDLNLLKEVIQHLTPEYAEAFHTFMYHCNAYSGYNMFITGRKHFDEYSQWLFRVLFELEKRVKLSAYPDQARLFGYLSERLINVYCIRHRLKIKYVPVIMPLEETFQNPSNLLYTLRQLKNDLIYKLTEL
;
A
#
# COMPACT_ATOMS: atom_id res chain seq x y z
N MET A 1 14.96 10.21 -24.37
CA MET A 1 15.37 9.18 -23.37
C MET A 1 14.13 8.78 -22.62
N GLY A 2 13.87 7.48 -22.43
CA GLY A 2 12.75 7.00 -21.62
C GLY A 2 12.91 7.40 -20.15
N LYS A 3 11.80 7.46 -19.40
CA LYS A 3 11.82 7.78 -17.98
C LYS A 3 12.53 6.68 -17.17
N ASN A 4 13.23 7.10 -16.12
CA ASN A 4 13.79 6.16 -15.14
C ASN A 4 12.69 5.65 -14.23
N ILE A 5 12.38 4.35 -14.31
CA ILE A 5 11.29 3.70 -13.58
C ILE A 5 11.88 2.75 -12.55
N LYS A 6 11.45 2.85 -11.29
CA LYS A 6 11.83 1.95 -10.20
C LYS A 6 10.63 1.52 -9.39
N ILE A 7 10.41 0.21 -9.33
CA ILE A 7 9.36 -0.43 -8.53
C ILE A 7 10.03 -1.20 -7.41
N LEU A 8 10.02 -0.65 -6.21
CA LEU A 8 10.58 -1.32 -5.04
C LEU A 8 9.82 -2.61 -4.76
N VAL A 9 10.54 -3.69 -4.48
CA VAL A 9 9.97 -4.94 -3.99
C VAL A 9 10.48 -5.17 -2.58
N CYS A 10 9.66 -4.81 -1.59
CA CYS A 10 10.03 -4.82 -0.18
C CYS A 10 10.05 -6.25 0.36
N ALA A 11 11.17 -6.68 0.93
CA ALA A 11 11.32 -7.98 1.56
C ALA A 11 12.16 -7.89 2.84
N HIS A 12 11.73 -8.59 3.90
CA HIS A 12 12.44 -8.68 5.18
C HIS A 12 13.17 -10.01 5.36
N LYS A 13 13.09 -10.88 4.39
CA LYS A 13 13.74 -12.20 4.35
C LYS A 13 14.12 -12.56 2.92
N ASP A 14 14.99 -13.55 2.77
CA ASP A 14 15.28 -14.13 1.46
C ASP A 14 13.99 -14.61 0.78
N SER A 15 13.81 -14.23 -0.47
CA SER A 15 12.58 -14.47 -1.22
C SER A 15 12.84 -14.57 -2.70
N ARG A 16 12.19 -15.52 -3.33
CA ARG A 16 12.21 -15.68 -4.80
C ARG A 16 11.34 -14.60 -5.43
N LEU A 17 11.88 -13.84 -6.35
CA LEU A 17 11.23 -12.68 -6.98
C LEU A 17 11.21 -12.79 -8.51
N PRO A 18 10.19 -12.28 -9.20
CA PRO A 18 10.20 -12.19 -10.64
C PRO A 18 11.28 -11.21 -11.12
N GLN A 19 11.83 -11.46 -12.31
CA GLN A 19 12.83 -10.60 -12.92
C GLN A 19 12.17 -9.58 -13.84
N HIS A 20 12.52 -8.31 -13.68
CA HIS A 20 12.17 -7.22 -14.60
C HIS A 20 13.09 -6.03 -14.34
N GLU A 21 13.44 -5.25 -15.37
CA GLU A 21 14.35 -4.09 -15.27
C GLU A 21 13.82 -2.97 -14.34
N TYR A 22 12.50 -2.87 -14.19
CA TYR A 22 11.88 -1.89 -13.29
C TYR A 22 11.91 -2.33 -11.84
N PHE A 23 12.01 -3.62 -11.55
CA PHE A 23 12.06 -4.09 -10.18
C PHE A 23 13.37 -3.72 -9.48
N CYS A 24 13.22 -3.21 -8.28
CA CYS A 24 14.29 -2.88 -7.35
C CYS A 24 14.04 -3.62 -6.03
N PRO A 25 14.48 -4.89 -5.91
CA PRO A 25 14.40 -5.61 -4.65
C PRO A 25 15.15 -4.88 -3.56
N ILE A 26 14.46 -4.59 -2.44
CA ILE A 26 15.02 -3.88 -1.30
C ILE A 26 14.78 -4.66 0.00
N GLN A 27 15.84 -4.86 0.77
CA GLN A 27 15.74 -5.44 2.11
C GLN A 27 15.28 -4.37 3.09
N VAL A 28 14.13 -4.59 3.74
CA VAL A 28 13.59 -3.72 4.79
C VAL A 28 14.02 -4.20 6.17
N GLY A 29 14.21 -3.25 7.11
CA GLY A 29 14.73 -3.55 8.43
C GLY A 29 16.19 -4.02 8.41
N ALA A 30 16.97 -3.61 7.43
CA ALA A 30 18.36 -4.04 7.27
C ALA A 30 19.27 -3.62 8.45
N SER A 31 18.88 -2.61 9.24
CA SER A 31 19.57 -2.23 10.48
C SER A 31 19.40 -3.25 11.61
N LEU A 32 18.39 -4.12 11.55
CA LEU A 32 18.01 -5.04 12.62
C LEU A 32 18.63 -6.44 12.46
N THR A 33 19.38 -6.68 11.39
CA THR A 33 19.98 -7.98 11.10
C THR A 33 21.29 -7.83 10.36
N SER A 34 22.20 -8.76 10.58
CA SER A 34 23.45 -8.87 9.79
C SER A 34 23.26 -9.62 8.47
N ALA A 35 22.14 -10.38 8.32
CA ALA A 35 21.85 -11.09 7.08
C ALA A 35 21.60 -10.11 5.92
N ARG A 36 22.08 -10.47 4.72
CA ARG A 36 21.94 -9.66 3.51
C ARG A 36 21.36 -10.54 2.40
N PHE A 37 20.14 -10.18 1.98
CA PHE A 37 19.39 -10.97 0.98
C PHE A 37 19.35 -10.28 -0.38
N PHE A 38 19.38 -8.93 -0.38
CA PHE A 38 19.26 -8.12 -1.59
C PHE A 38 20.37 -7.06 -1.65
N PRO A 39 20.75 -6.61 -2.85
CA PRO A 39 21.83 -5.62 -3.01
C PRO A 39 21.44 -4.23 -2.51
N VAL A 40 20.14 -3.89 -2.52
CA VAL A 40 19.65 -2.61 -2.01
C VAL A 40 19.12 -2.82 -0.59
N LEU A 41 19.57 -1.96 0.31
CA LEU A 41 19.25 -2.00 1.74
C LEU A 41 18.61 -0.69 2.15
N ASP A 42 17.56 -0.75 2.96
CA ASP A 42 16.85 0.43 3.47
C ASP A 42 17.59 1.19 4.59
N ASN A 43 18.79 0.72 4.99
CA ASN A 43 19.61 1.31 6.05
C ASN A 43 20.79 2.17 5.54
N THR A 44 20.76 2.58 4.27
CA THR A 44 21.77 3.45 3.68
C THR A 44 21.27 4.89 3.59
N GLY A 45 22.17 5.87 3.63
CA GLY A 45 21.80 7.29 3.55
C GLY A 45 20.82 7.73 4.65
N ASP A 46 19.92 8.68 4.32
CA ASP A 46 18.85 9.10 5.22
C ASP A 46 17.76 8.00 5.29
N ASN A 47 17.55 7.40 6.46
CA ASN A 47 16.74 6.21 6.62
C ASN A 47 16.09 6.09 8.00
N ILE A 48 15.11 5.20 8.11
CA ILE A 48 14.41 4.79 9.33
C ILE A 48 14.35 3.26 9.44
N SER A 49 15.37 2.56 8.98
CA SER A 49 15.41 1.09 8.89
C SER A 49 15.21 0.40 10.25
N ASP A 50 15.72 1.00 11.33
CA ASP A 50 15.58 0.53 12.71
C ASP A 50 14.10 0.53 13.20
N ARG A 51 13.23 1.35 12.57
CA ARG A 51 11.80 1.43 12.89
C ARG A 51 10.94 0.41 12.14
N ASN A 52 11.53 -0.49 11.36
CA ASN A 52 10.80 -1.48 10.55
C ASN A 52 9.75 -2.30 11.33
N PRO A 53 9.93 -2.70 12.61
CA PRO A 53 8.90 -3.42 13.35
C PRO A 53 7.54 -2.68 13.42
N HIS A 54 7.54 -1.35 13.35
CA HIS A 54 6.36 -0.50 13.47
C HIS A 54 5.95 0.14 12.15
N PHE A 55 6.92 0.48 11.30
CA PHE A 55 6.73 1.13 10.01
C PHE A 55 6.62 0.15 8.83
N CYS A 56 7.03 -1.12 9.01
CA CYS A 56 6.97 -2.16 7.98
C CYS A 56 7.66 -1.72 6.67
N GLU A 57 6.99 -1.88 5.53
CA GLU A 57 7.47 -1.47 4.20
C GLU A 57 7.68 0.03 4.04
N LEU A 58 7.14 0.83 4.95
CA LEU A 58 7.36 2.28 4.93
C LEU A 58 8.82 2.66 5.15
N THR A 59 9.65 1.79 5.71
CA THR A 59 11.09 2.04 5.81
C THR A 59 11.74 2.10 4.43
N ALA A 60 11.32 1.23 3.49
CA ALA A 60 11.74 1.31 2.09
C ALA A 60 11.12 2.53 1.37
N HIS A 61 9.86 2.88 1.67
CA HIS A 61 9.21 4.08 1.13
C HIS A 61 10.00 5.35 1.54
N TYR A 62 10.34 5.48 2.82
CA TYR A 62 11.12 6.61 3.34
C TYR A 62 12.51 6.66 2.69
N TRP A 63 13.20 5.51 2.64
CA TRP A 63 14.51 5.40 2.01
C TRP A 63 14.47 5.86 0.55
N ALA A 64 13.48 5.41 -0.21
CA ALA A 64 13.33 5.79 -1.61
C ALA A 64 13.03 7.29 -1.78
N TRP A 65 12.22 7.87 -0.89
CA TRP A 65 11.96 9.31 -0.89
C TRP A 65 13.23 10.13 -0.70
N LYS A 66 14.11 9.68 0.19
CA LYS A 66 15.33 10.42 0.55
C LYS A 66 16.50 10.14 -0.39
N ASN A 67 16.64 8.92 -0.91
CA ASN A 67 17.89 8.49 -1.54
C ASN A 67 17.74 8.07 -3.02
N LEU A 68 16.53 7.69 -3.47
CA LEU A 68 16.34 7.16 -4.82
C LEU A 68 15.93 8.26 -5.80
N LYS A 69 16.65 8.38 -6.92
CA LYS A 69 16.31 9.29 -8.02
C LYS A 69 15.69 8.49 -9.17
N CYS A 70 14.42 8.74 -9.48
CA CYS A 70 13.69 8.17 -10.60
C CYS A 70 12.48 9.03 -10.95
N ASP A 71 11.93 8.87 -12.16
CA ASP A 71 10.81 9.65 -12.65
C ASP A 71 9.45 9.02 -12.28
N ILE A 72 9.42 7.68 -12.28
CA ILE A 72 8.26 6.88 -11.88
C ILE A 72 8.72 5.92 -10.78
N ILE A 73 7.95 5.88 -9.72
CA ILE A 73 8.23 5.03 -8.57
C ILE A 73 7.02 4.20 -8.16
N GLY A 74 7.26 2.96 -7.74
CA GLY A 74 6.24 2.09 -7.18
C GLY A 74 6.72 1.34 -5.96
N LEU A 75 5.77 0.82 -5.20
CA LEU A 75 5.98 0.00 -4.03
C LEU A 75 5.18 -1.29 -4.17
N ASN A 76 5.89 -2.42 -4.19
CA ASN A 76 5.36 -3.77 -4.14
C ASN A 76 5.91 -4.49 -2.91
N HIS A 77 5.30 -5.62 -2.58
CA HIS A 77 5.83 -6.55 -1.58
C HIS A 77 6.36 -7.82 -2.24
N TYR A 78 7.28 -8.53 -1.61
CA TYR A 78 7.79 -9.81 -2.10
C TYR A 78 6.72 -10.90 -2.31
N ARG A 79 5.52 -10.73 -1.74
CA ARG A 79 4.37 -11.62 -1.89
C ARG A 79 3.16 -10.97 -2.56
N ARG A 80 3.31 -9.78 -3.16
CA ARG A 80 2.19 -9.03 -3.77
C ARG A 80 2.73 -8.20 -4.92
N PHE A 81 2.17 -8.43 -6.10
CA PHE A 81 2.56 -7.73 -7.33
C PHE A 81 1.30 -7.25 -8.04
N PHE A 82 1.37 -6.13 -8.76
CA PHE A 82 0.28 -5.70 -9.60
C PHE A 82 0.11 -6.68 -10.77
N ASP A 83 -1.11 -7.12 -11.06
CA ASP A 83 -1.41 -8.03 -12.16
C ASP A 83 -1.84 -7.24 -13.40
N PHE A 84 -0.88 -6.88 -14.22
CA PHE A 84 -1.14 -6.20 -15.49
C PHE A 84 -1.48 -7.15 -16.64
N HIS A 85 -1.42 -8.47 -16.43
CA HIS A 85 -1.65 -9.47 -17.46
C HIS A 85 -3.14 -9.75 -17.71
N ARG A 86 -3.95 -9.51 -16.71
CA ARG A 86 -5.38 -9.79 -16.78
C ARG A 86 -6.17 -8.52 -17.01
N PRO A 87 -7.13 -8.53 -17.94
CA PRO A 87 -8.12 -7.45 -17.98
C PRO A 87 -8.81 -7.41 -16.60
N PHE A 88 -8.98 -6.21 -16.06
CA PHE A 88 -9.74 -6.00 -14.84
C PHE A 88 -11.19 -5.68 -15.17
N PRO A 89 -12.05 -6.68 -15.38
CA PRO A 89 -13.48 -6.44 -15.49
C PRO A 89 -14.00 -5.89 -14.17
N ALA A 90 -15.05 -5.08 -14.23
CA ALA A 90 -15.65 -4.38 -13.08
C ALA A 90 -15.95 -5.27 -11.85
N PHE A 91 -15.91 -6.58 -12.02
CA PHE A 91 -16.29 -7.58 -11.03
C PHE A 91 -15.19 -8.60 -10.71
N SER A 92 -13.92 -8.25 -10.95
CA SER A 92 -12.82 -9.14 -10.59
C SER A 92 -12.45 -9.02 -9.11
N PRO A 93 -11.96 -10.09 -8.48
CA PRO A 93 -11.36 -10.01 -7.16
C PRO A 93 -10.22 -8.99 -7.12
N ASP A 94 -10.09 -8.27 -6.01
CA ASP A 94 -8.99 -7.34 -5.74
C ASP A 94 -7.62 -8.04 -5.80
N ARG A 95 -7.61 -9.36 -5.59
CA ARG A 95 -6.41 -10.20 -5.59
C ARG A 95 -6.69 -11.61 -6.13
N SER A 96 -5.63 -12.24 -6.63
CA SER A 96 -5.60 -13.66 -6.98
C SER A 96 -4.39 -14.34 -6.38
N PHE A 97 -4.47 -15.65 -6.15
CA PHE A 97 -3.37 -16.47 -5.65
C PHE A 97 -2.80 -17.33 -6.79
N ILE A 98 -1.50 -17.49 -6.80
CA ILE A 98 -0.78 -18.34 -7.74
C ILE A 98 0.34 -19.09 -7.02
N ASN A 99 0.65 -20.31 -7.46
CA ASN A 99 1.85 -21.00 -6.98
C ASN A 99 3.10 -20.23 -7.42
N ILE A 100 4.09 -20.07 -6.53
CA ILE A 100 5.30 -19.27 -6.78
C ILE A 100 6.11 -19.80 -7.97
N ASP A 101 6.22 -21.13 -8.16
CA ASP A 101 6.95 -21.70 -9.29
C ASP A 101 6.27 -21.37 -10.62
N SER A 102 4.94 -21.41 -10.67
CA SER A 102 4.15 -21.00 -11.84
C SER A 102 4.32 -19.52 -12.12
N PHE A 103 4.29 -18.68 -11.09
CA PHE A 103 4.50 -17.24 -11.23
C PHE A 103 5.89 -16.89 -11.77
N LEU A 104 6.92 -17.56 -11.30
CA LEU A 104 8.31 -17.30 -11.72
C LEU A 104 8.67 -17.89 -13.10
N LYS A 105 7.87 -18.83 -13.62
CA LYS A 105 8.05 -19.35 -15.00
C LYS A 105 7.56 -18.36 -16.04
N GLU A 106 6.62 -17.50 -15.70
CA GLU A 106 6.10 -16.48 -16.60
C GLU A 106 6.97 -15.22 -16.56
N THR A 107 7.21 -14.62 -17.73
CA THR A 107 7.88 -13.31 -17.79
C THR A 107 6.93 -12.25 -17.26
N TYR A 108 7.28 -11.59 -16.17
CA TYR A 108 6.50 -10.45 -15.66
C TYR A 108 6.59 -9.29 -16.65
N ARG A 109 5.44 -8.68 -16.95
CA ARG A 109 5.35 -7.56 -17.91
C ARG A 109 4.65 -6.39 -17.29
N PHE A 110 5.18 -5.21 -17.56
CA PHE A 110 4.49 -3.94 -17.32
C PHE A 110 3.89 -3.43 -18.62
N PRO A 111 2.76 -2.70 -18.58
CA PRO A 111 2.35 -1.86 -19.70
C PRO A 111 3.34 -0.71 -19.86
N ASP A 112 3.15 0.10 -20.88
CA ASP A 112 3.82 1.41 -20.96
C ASP A 112 3.34 2.31 -19.80
N LEU A 113 4.12 2.31 -18.71
CA LEU A 113 3.81 3.09 -17.50
C LEU A 113 3.91 4.60 -17.74
N GLU A 114 4.72 5.05 -18.69
CA GLU A 114 4.80 6.47 -19.04
C GLU A 114 3.50 6.95 -19.66
N THR A 115 3.00 6.23 -20.65
CA THR A 115 1.71 6.53 -21.28
C THR A 115 0.56 6.38 -20.29
N LEU A 116 0.56 5.32 -19.46
CA LEU A 116 -0.50 5.09 -18.48
C LEU A 116 -0.59 6.20 -17.44
N LEU A 117 0.55 6.72 -16.99
CA LEU A 117 0.62 7.82 -16.00
C LEU A 117 0.49 9.22 -16.62
N ASN A 118 0.31 9.35 -17.95
CA ASN A 118 -0.22 10.57 -18.55
C ASN A 118 -1.75 10.66 -18.39
N ASP A 119 -2.43 9.50 -18.36
CA ASP A 119 -3.88 9.43 -18.21
C ASP A 119 -4.35 9.33 -16.75
N TYR A 120 -3.50 8.83 -15.85
CA TYR A 120 -3.77 8.59 -14.44
C TYR A 120 -2.65 9.14 -13.57
N ASP A 121 -2.99 9.67 -12.40
CA ASP A 121 -2.01 10.22 -11.46
C ASP A 121 -1.32 9.13 -10.64
N ILE A 122 -2.04 8.04 -10.38
CA ILE A 122 -1.57 6.93 -9.52
C ILE A 122 -2.24 5.61 -9.88
N ILE A 123 -1.50 4.51 -9.72
CA ILE A 123 -2.00 3.14 -9.81
C ILE A 123 -2.12 2.59 -8.39
N LEU A 124 -3.27 2.04 -8.03
CA LEU A 124 -3.55 1.40 -6.75
C LEU A 124 -4.15 0.01 -6.93
N SER A 125 -4.11 -0.80 -5.86
CA SER A 125 -4.93 -2.02 -5.78
C SER A 125 -6.42 -1.66 -5.79
N PRO A 126 -7.31 -2.54 -6.30
CA PRO A 126 -8.74 -2.30 -6.24
C PRO A 126 -9.23 -2.17 -4.80
N LYS A 127 -10.27 -1.37 -4.62
CA LYS A 127 -10.91 -1.21 -3.32
C LYS A 127 -11.60 -2.50 -2.88
N ARG A 128 -11.43 -2.84 -1.61
CA ARG A 128 -12.22 -3.88 -0.95
C ARG A 128 -13.35 -3.23 -0.16
N HIS A 129 -14.56 -3.72 -0.38
CA HIS A 129 -15.78 -3.21 0.22
C HIS A 129 -16.15 -3.97 1.49
N TYR A 130 -16.60 -3.25 2.50
CA TYR A 130 -17.01 -3.75 3.81
C TYR A 130 -18.48 -3.37 4.08
N PRO A 131 -19.19 -4.11 4.96
CA PRO A 131 -20.58 -3.77 5.30
C PRO A 131 -20.69 -2.61 6.32
N TYR A 132 -19.57 -1.94 6.60
CA TYR A 132 -19.44 -0.81 7.54
C TYR A 132 -18.34 0.15 7.04
N ASN A 133 -18.26 1.33 7.62
CA ASN A 133 -17.28 2.34 7.22
C ASN A 133 -15.83 1.95 7.55
N VAL A 134 -14.87 2.66 6.98
CA VAL A 134 -13.44 2.38 7.12
C VAL A 134 -12.97 2.54 8.57
N ALA A 135 -13.55 3.47 9.35
CA ALA A 135 -13.21 3.64 10.76
C ALA A 135 -13.65 2.43 11.59
N THR A 136 -14.86 1.92 11.35
CA THR A 136 -15.34 0.69 11.98
C THR A 136 -14.48 -0.52 11.56
N GLN A 137 -14.09 -0.62 10.28
CA GLN A 137 -13.17 -1.65 9.82
C GLN A 137 -11.84 -1.62 10.58
N TYR A 138 -11.29 -0.42 10.80
CA TYR A 138 -10.08 -0.26 11.59
C TYR A 138 -10.29 -0.70 13.05
N ALA A 139 -11.36 -0.24 13.70
CA ALA A 139 -11.66 -0.55 15.12
C ALA A 139 -11.89 -2.03 15.40
N ILE A 140 -12.41 -2.80 14.44
CA ILE A 140 -12.59 -4.27 14.55
C ILE A 140 -11.23 -4.99 14.54
N SER A 141 -10.24 -4.46 13.83
CA SER A 141 -8.97 -5.14 13.56
C SER A 141 -7.80 -4.59 14.38
N HIS A 142 -7.90 -3.36 14.88
CA HIS A 142 -6.81 -2.60 15.49
C HIS A 142 -7.29 -1.74 16.67
N LEU A 143 -6.36 -1.10 17.36
CA LEU A 143 -6.66 -0.24 18.51
C LEU A 143 -7.30 1.09 18.04
N VAL A 144 -8.55 1.30 18.40
CA VAL A 144 -9.31 2.51 18.01
C VAL A 144 -8.68 3.81 18.51
N ASN A 145 -7.99 3.76 19.66
CA ASN A 145 -7.29 4.93 20.21
C ASN A 145 -6.21 5.48 19.25
N ASP A 146 -5.53 4.62 18.51
CA ASP A 146 -4.52 5.03 17.54
C ASP A 146 -5.14 5.80 16.38
N LEU A 147 -6.34 5.41 15.95
CA LEU A 147 -7.10 6.15 14.94
C LEU A 147 -7.57 7.51 15.46
N ASN A 148 -7.99 7.61 16.73
CA ASN A 148 -8.38 8.87 17.35
C ASN A 148 -7.19 9.84 17.44
N LEU A 149 -6.03 9.35 17.88
CA LEU A 149 -4.80 10.15 17.89
C LEU A 149 -4.37 10.59 16.50
N LEU A 150 -4.49 9.72 15.49
CA LEU A 150 -4.22 10.10 14.09
C LEU A 150 -5.15 11.22 13.63
N LYS A 151 -6.45 11.14 13.95
CA LYS A 151 -7.43 12.20 13.64
C LYS A 151 -7.01 13.53 14.24
N GLU A 152 -6.64 13.55 15.52
CA GLU A 152 -6.16 14.75 16.21
C GLU A 152 -4.88 15.31 15.54
N VAL A 153 -3.92 14.44 15.22
CA VAL A 153 -2.69 14.86 14.52
C VAL A 153 -3.02 15.52 13.20
N ILE A 154 -3.90 14.92 12.38
CA ILE A 154 -4.29 15.50 11.09
C ILE A 154 -4.98 16.84 11.29
N GLN A 155 -5.93 16.95 12.22
CA GLN A 155 -6.67 18.19 12.48
C GLN A 155 -5.76 19.35 12.90
N HIS A 156 -4.71 19.07 13.69
CA HIS A 156 -3.82 20.12 14.19
C HIS A 156 -2.64 20.41 13.26
N LEU A 157 -2.05 19.37 12.66
CA LEU A 157 -0.81 19.49 11.90
C LEU A 157 -1.04 19.77 10.42
N THR A 158 -2.12 19.20 9.85
CA THR A 158 -2.46 19.26 8.42
C THR A 158 -3.97 19.43 8.23
N PRO A 159 -4.59 20.52 8.76
CA PRO A 159 -6.04 20.72 8.77
C PRO A 159 -6.66 20.71 7.38
N GLU A 160 -5.90 21.00 6.34
CA GLU A 160 -6.31 20.91 4.94
C GLU A 160 -6.65 19.49 4.47
N TYR A 161 -6.25 18.45 5.22
CA TYR A 161 -6.61 17.04 4.99
C TYR A 161 -7.77 16.57 5.88
N ALA A 162 -8.22 17.35 6.85
CA ALA A 162 -9.19 16.90 7.86
C ALA A 162 -10.54 16.51 7.23
N GLU A 163 -11.03 17.25 6.24
CA GLU A 163 -12.26 16.93 5.52
C GLU A 163 -12.14 15.62 4.72
N ALA A 164 -11.04 15.47 3.96
CA ALA A 164 -10.79 14.24 3.18
C ALA A 164 -10.64 13.02 4.11
N PHE A 165 -9.96 13.17 5.24
CA PHE A 165 -9.84 12.14 6.26
C PHE A 165 -11.22 11.76 6.83
N HIS A 166 -12.02 12.76 7.24
CA HIS A 166 -13.35 12.51 7.77
C HIS A 166 -14.25 11.80 6.76
N THR A 167 -14.32 12.31 5.54
CA THR A 167 -15.09 11.70 4.46
C THR A 167 -14.67 10.25 4.22
N PHE A 168 -13.36 10.01 4.11
CA PHE A 168 -12.86 8.67 3.84
C PHE A 168 -13.10 7.70 4.99
N MET A 169 -12.79 8.08 6.24
CA MET A 169 -12.88 7.17 7.37
C MET A 169 -14.32 6.87 7.79
N TYR A 170 -15.21 7.87 7.73
CA TYR A 170 -16.56 7.74 8.31
C TYR A 170 -17.68 7.65 7.26
N HIS A 171 -17.42 8.02 5.99
CA HIS A 171 -18.43 8.01 4.91
C HIS A 171 -18.02 7.15 3.70
N CYS A 172 -16.94 6.36 3.80
CA CYS A 172 -16.59 5.34 2.81
C CYS A 172 -16.55 3.97 3.48
N ASN A 173 -16.98 2.95 2.74
CA ASN A 173 -16.93 1.55 3.17
C ASN A 173 -15.89 0.71 2.42
N ALA A 174 -15.02 1.37 1.64
CA ALA A 174 -14.08 0.67 0.79
C ALA A 174 -12.74 1.40 0.70
N TYR A 175 -11.63 0.66 0.67
CA TYR A 175 -10.30 1.23 0.51
C TYR A 175 -9.34 0.33 -0.26
N SER A 176 -8.35 0.95 -0.91
CA SER A 176 -7.17 0.28 -1.48
C SER A 176 -6.15 0.06 -0.35
N GLY A 177 -5.83 -1.21 -0.08
CA GLY A 177 -4.89 -1.59 0.97
C GLY A 177 -3.50 -1.93 0.43
N TYR A 178 -2.70 -2.59 1.27
CA TYR A 178 -1.37 -3.16 0.99
C TYR A 178 -0.21 -2.16 0.90
N ASN A 179 -0.40 -0.86 1.04
CA ASN A 179 0.62 0.16 0.81
C ASN A 179 1.31 0.04 -0.57
N MET A 180 0.57 -0.47 -1.56
CA MET A 180 1.06 -0.65 -2.92
C MET A 180 0.57 0.48 -3.82
N PHE A 181 1.48 1.07 -4.58
CA PHE A 181 1.17 2.10 -5.56
C PHE A 181 2.24 2.17 -6.65
N ILE A 182 1.91 2.81 -7.79
CA ILE A 182 2.88 3.30 -8.78
C ILE A 182 2.42 4.70 -9.18
N THR A 183 3.35 5.68 -9.15
CA THR A 183 3.03 7.08 -9.46
C THR A 183 4.26 7.82 -9.98
N GLY A 184 4.05 9.00 -10.56
CA GLY A 184 5.12 9.91 -10.93
C GLY A 184 5.80 10.55 -9.72
N ARG A 185 7.05 10.98 -9.90
CA ARG A 185 7.90 11.53 -8.82
C ARG A 185 7.25 12.66 -8.04
N LYS A 186 6.54 13.55 -8.70
CA LYS A 186 5.86 14.68 -8.03
C LYS A 186 4.89 14.21 -6.95
N HIS A 187 3.95 13.35 -7.31
CA HIS A 187 2.96 12.83 -6.34
C HIS A 187 3.60 11.97 -5.26
N PHE A 188 4.65 11.22 -5.62
CA PHE A 188 5.41 10.47 -4.63
C PHE A 188 6.04 11.36 -3.56
N ASP A 189 6.69 12.45 -3.97
CA ASP A 189 7.35 13.38 -3.05
C ASP A 189 6.34 14.11 -2.15
N GLU A 190 5.26 14.62 -2.74
CA GLU A 190 4.19 15.31 -2.02
C GLU A 190 3.51 14.37 -0.99
N TYR A 191 3.18 13.15 -1.42
CA TYR A 191 2.61 12.14 -0.53
C TYR A 191 3.57 11.75 0.59
N SER A 192 4.82 11.47 0.27
CA SER A 192 5.84 11.10 1.26
C SER A 192 6.07 12.18 2.30
N GLN A 193 6.17 13.45 1.87
CA GLN A 193 6.34 14.59 2.76
C GLN A 193 5.19 14.70 3.75
N TRP A 194 3.95 14.60 3.27
CA TRP A 194 2.77 14.64 4.13
C TRP A 194 2.68 13.42 5.03
N LEU A 195 2.82 12.22 4.47
CA LEU A 195 2.71 10.95 5.19
C LEU A 195 3.68 10.91 6.38
N PHE A 196 4.97 11.12 6.15
CA PHE A 196 5.97 11.02 7.20
C PHE A 196 5.89 12.15 8.21
N ARG A 197 5.47 13.35 7.80
CA ARG A 197 5.18 14.45 8.73
C ARG A 197 4.07 14.05 9.72
N VAL A 198 2.99 13.44 9.25
CA VAL A 198 1.87 12.95 10.08
C VAL A 198 2.31 11.77 10.96
N LEU A 199 2.98 10.77 10.38
CA LEU A 199 3.35 9.56 11.12
C LEU A 199 4.40 9.83 12.20
N PHE A 200 5.38 10.71 11.97
CA PHE A 200 6.37 11.06 12.98
C PHE A 200 5.78 11.90 14.12
N GLU A 201 4.78 12.73 13.83
CA GLU A 201 4.08 13.43 14.91
C GLU A 201 3.19 12.46 15.72
N LEU A 202 2.54 11.50 15.05
CA LEU A 202 1.76 10.47 15.71
C LEU A 202 2.64 9.57 16.60
N GLU A 203 3.84 9.21 16.13
CA GLU A 203 4.80 8.39 16.87
C GLU A 203 5.14 8.96 18.26
N LYS A 204 5.16 10.27 18.39
CA LYS A 204 5.42 10.95 19.69
C LYS A 204 4.26 10.81 20.69
N ARG A 205 3.07 10.44 20.22
CA ARG A 205 1.82 10.44 21.01
C ARG A 205 1.29 9.04 21.30
N VAL A 206 1.62 8.07 20.45
CA VAL A 206 1.12 6.70 20.60
C VAL A 206 1.96 5.89 21.56
N LYS A 207 1.32 5.00 22.30
CA LYS A 207 1.99 3.94 23.03
C LYS A 207 1.94 2.67 22.18
N LEU A 208 3.08 2.25 21.66
CA LEU A 208 3.19 1.05 20.83
C LEU A 208 2.77 -0.19 21.62
N SER A 209 2.02 -1.07 20.97
CA SER A 209 1.60 -2.33 21.54
C SER A 209 2.78 -3.29 21.74
N ALA A 210 2.75 -4.07 22.82
CA ALA A 210 3.70 -5.16 23.04
C ALA A 210 3.42 -6.38 22.13
N TYR A 211 2.22 -6.46 21.52
CA TYR A 211 1.87 -7.53 20.59
C TYR A 211 2.40 -7.19 19.18
N PRO A 212 3.24 -8.06 18.56
CA PRO A 212 3.91 -7.77 17.29
C PRO A 212 2.95 -7.36 16.16
N ASP A 213 1.81 -8.02 16.03
CA ASP A 213 0.84 -7.69 14.98
C ASP A 213 0.23 -6.29 15.17
N GLN A 214 -0.07 -5.89 16.41
CA GLN A 214 -0.61 -4.56 16.71
C GLN A 214 0.48 -3.49 16.71
N ALA A 215 1.74 -3.87 16.95
CA ALA A 215 2.88 -2.95 16.90
C ALA A 215 3.17 -2.42 15.48
N ARG A 216 2.63 -3.06 14.42
CA ARG A 216 2.74 -2.64 13.01
C ARG A 216 1.85 -1.44 12.65
N LEU A 217 1.53 -0.64 13.63
CA LEU A 217 0.59 0.49 13.63
C LEU A 217 0.72 1.40 12.41
N PHE A 218 1.94 1.89 12.13
CA PHE A 218 2.14 2.87 11.05
C PHE A 218 1.93 2.26 9.66
N GLY A 219 2.27 0.98 9.49
CA GLY A 219 1.94 0.22 8.29
C GLY A 219 0.43 0.16 8.05
N TYR A 220 -0.36 -0.14 9.08
CA TYR A 220 -1.83 -0.20 8.96
C TYR A 220 -2.46 1.16 8.71
N LEU A 221 -2.00 2.20 9.38
CA LEU A 221 -2.54 3.54 9.19
C LEU A 221 -2.22 4.10 7.80
N SER A 222 -1.02 3.85 7.28
CA SER A 222 -0.62 4.32 5.96
C SER A 222 -1.44 3.72 4.82
N GLU A 223 -1.91 2.47 4.95
CA GLU A 223 -2.88 1.89 4.00
C GLU A 223 -4.16 2.71 3.85
N ARG A 224 -4.56 3.44 4.90
CA ARG A 224 -5.72 4.35 4.87
C ARG A 224 -5.32 5.71 4.35
N LEU A 225 -4.14 6.21 4.74
CA LEU A 225 -3.70 7.57 4.40
C LEU A 225 -3.45 7.79 2.90
N ILE A 226 -3.03 6.77 2.14
CA ILE A 226 -2.92 6.90 0.68
C ILE A 226 -4.28 7.23 0.03
N ASN A 227 -5.37 6.65 0.53
CA ASN A 227 -6.72 6.93 0.04
C ASN A 227 -7.15 8.36 0.40
N VAL A 228 -6.81 8.82 1.61
CA VAL A 228 -7.05 10.22 2.04
C VAL A 228 -6.32 11.21 1.15
N TYR A 229 -5.04 10.93 0.85
CA TYR A 229 -4.24 11.74 -0.07
C TYR A 229 -4.89 11.83 -1.44
N CYS A 230 -5.30 10.69 -2.02
CA CYS A 230 -5.95 10.64 -3.32
C CYS A 230 -7.26 11.47 -3.34
N ILE A 231 -8.08 11.40 -2.29
CA ILE A 231 -9.31 12.18 -2.17
C ILE A 231 -9.00 13.68 -2.08
N ARG A 232 -8.07 14.06 -1.21
CA ARG A 232 -7.69 15.48 -1.00
C ARG A 232 -7.20 16.13 -2.29
N HIS A 233 -6.43 15.42 -3.08
CA HIS A 233 -5.86 15.90 -4.34
C HIS A 233 -6.71 15.58 -5.57
N ARG A 234 -7.86 14.90 -5.40
CA ARG A 234 -8.77 14.48 -6.49
C ARG A 234 -8.04 13.70 -7.58
N LEU A 235 -7.15 12.81 -7.17
CA LEU A 235 -6.30 12.06 -8.11
C LEU A 235 -7.13 11.11 -8.97
N LYS A 236 -6.77 11.02 -10.24
CA LYS A 236 -7.31 10.06 -11.19
C LYS A 236 -6.59 8.71 -11.00
N ILE A 237 -7.29 7.73 -10.45
CA ILE A 237 -6.70 6.45 -10.02
C ILE A 237 -6.93 5.38 -11.08
N LYS A 238 -5.88 4.65 -11.45
CA LYS A 238 -5.97 3.37 -12.15
C LYS A 238 -5.95 2.24 -11.15
N TYR A 239 -6.99 1.44 -11.12
CA TYR A 239 -7.02 0.23 -10.29
C TYR A 239 -6.48 -0.97 -11.06
N VAL A 240 -5.54 -1.70 -10.45
CA VAL A 240 -4.92 -2.91 -11.00
C VAL A 240 -4.96 -4.00 -9.94
N PRO A 241 -5.49 -5.20 -10.23
CA PRO A 241 -5.57 -6.28 -9.27
C PRO A 241 -4.18 -6.72 -8.79
N VAL A 242 -4.15 -7.41 -7.66
CA VAL A 242 -2.92 -7.91 -7.05
C VAL A 242 -2.81 -9.41 -7.23
N ILE A 243 -1.67 -9.89 -7.71
CA ILE A 243 -1.31 -11.30 -7.72
C ILE A 243 -0.46 -11.62 -6.48
N MET A 244 -0.78 -12.72 -5.81
CA MET A 244 -0.13 -13.16 -4.57
C MET A 244 0.53 -14.53 -4.80
N PRO A 245 1.85 -14.57 -5.08
CA PRO A 245 2.59 -15.81 -5.16
C PRO A 245 2.68 -16.49 -3.78
N LEU A 246 2.40 -17.78 -3.73
CA LEU A 246 2.44 -18.59 -2.52
C LEU A 246 3.17 -19.90 -2.78
N GLU A 247 3.82 -20.47 -1.76
CA GLU A 247 4.46 -21.80 -1.85
C GLU A 247 3.38 -22.90 -2.01
N GLU A 248 2.27 -22.76 -1.32
CA GLU A 248 1.15 -23.69 -1.40
C GLU A 248 0.15 -23.28 -2.49
N THR A 249 -0.60 -24.27 -3.01
CA THR A 249 -1.63 -24.01 -4.00
C THR A 249 -2.93 -23.63 -3.31
N PHE A 250 -3.42 -22.44 -3.59
CA PHE A 250 -4.71 -21.95 -3.09
C PHE A 250 -5.74 -21.93 -4.21
N GLN A 251 -6.98 -22.27 -3.88
CA GLN A 251 -8.10 -22.02 -4.79
C GLN A 251 -8.48 -20.54 -4.77
N ASN A 252 -8.49 -19.92 -5.94
CA ASN A 252 -9.00 -18.57 -6.08
C ASN A 252 -10.52 -18.57 -5.85
N PRO A 253 -11.06 -17.56 -5.16
CA PRO A 253 -12.50 -17.43 -5.03
C PRO A 253 -13.13 -17.26 -6.40
N SER A 254 -14.35 -17.81 -6.58
CA SER A 254 -15.13 -17.55 -7.78
C SER A 254 -15.38 -16.06 -7.95
N ASN A 255 -15.14 -15.52 -9.14
CA ASN A 255 -15.39 -14.11 -9.46
C ASN A 255 -16.82 -13.69 -9.13
N LEU A 256 -17.79 -14.55 -9.47
CA LEU A 256 -19.20 -14.29 -9.18
C LEU A 256 -19.47 -14.19 -7.67
N LEU A 257 -19.00 -15.15 -6.89
CA LEU A 257 -19.19 -15.14 -5.42
C LEU A 257 -18.51 -13.95 -4.77
N TYR A 258 -17.32 -13.60 -5.24
CA TYR A 258 -16.61 -12.42 -4.76
C TYR A 258 -17.42 -11.15 -5.03
N THR A 259 -17.90 -10.99 -6.27
CA THR A 259 -18.73 -9.85 -6.68
C THR A 259 -20.00 -9.73 -5.86
N LEU A 260 -20.73 -10.84 -5.72
CA LEU A 260 -21.96 -10.87 -4.91
C LEU A 260 -21.68 -10.46 -3.47
N ARG A 261 -20.55 -10.89 -2.91
CA ARG A 261 -20.13 -10.47 -1.56
C ARG A 261 -19.86 -8.98 -1.49
N GLN A 262 -19.18 -8.38 -2.48
CA GLN A 262 -18.91 -6.93 -2.50
C GLN A 262 -20.21 -6.13 -2.62
N LEU A 263 -21.12 -6.54 -3.52
CA LEU A 263 -22.42 -5.91 -3.69
C LEU A 263 -23.29 -6.02 -2.42
N LYS A 264 -23.28 -7.19 -1.77
CA LYS A 264 -23.95 -7.38 -0.48
C LYS A 264 -23.38 -6.42 0.58
N ASN A 265 -22.06 -6.28 0.68
CA ASN A 265 -21.44 -5.38 1.64
C ASN A 265 -21.85 -3.93 1.39
N ASP A 266 -21.85 -3.49 0.13
CA ASP A 266 -22.30 -2.13 -0.24
C ASP A 266 -23.77 -1.90 0.09
N LEU A 267 -24.61 -2.90 -0.15
CA LEU A 267 -26.04 -2.81 0.18
C LEU A 267 -26.25 -2.69 1.69
N ILE A 268 -25.58 -3.54 2.49
CA ILE A 268 -25.67 -3.48 3.95
C ILE A 268 -25.22 -2.10 4.43
N TYR A 269 -24.05 -1.62 3.96
CA TYR A 269 -23.53 -0.31 4.34
C TYR A 269 -24.54 0.84 4.06
N LYS A 270 -25.13 0.84 2.85
CA LYS A 270 -26.13 1.85 2.47
C LYS A 270 -27.42 1.78 3.28
N LEU A 271 -27.80 0.60 3.75
CA LEU A 271 -29.02 0.43 4.54
C LEU A 271 -28.82 0.71 6.03
N THR A 272 -27.61 0.55 6.54
CA THR A 272 -27.33 0.66 7.98
C THR A 272 -26.62 1.96 8.35
N GLU A 273 -26.00 2.63 7.37
CA GLU A 273 -25.14 3.82 7.57
C GLU A 273 -24.04 3.61 8.64
N LEU A 274 -23.63 2.33 8.87
CA LEU A 274 -22.64 1.94 9.88
C LEU A 274 -21.19 2.19 9.47
#